data_28f78cf91651b68bd298ed089afb8c90
#
_entry.id   28f78cf91651b68bd298ed089afb8c90
#
_cell.length_a   1.000
_cell.length_b   1.000
_cell.length_c   1.000
_cell.angle_alpha   90.00
_cell.angle_beta   90.00
_cell.angle_gamma   90.00
#
_symmetry.space_group_name_H-M   'P 1'
#
loop_
_entity.id
_entity.type
_entity.pdbx_description
1 polymer ?
#
loop_
_entity_poly.entity_id
_entity_poly.type
_entity_poly.pdbx_seq_one_letter_code
_entity_poly.pdbx_strand_id
1 'polypeptide(L)'
;MAKTFDVIVVGVGTMGAAACWHLSRQGFRVLGIDRYTVPHGFGAHHGHSRMIRLSYFEHPDYVPLLKRSYALWNELEEEAKRKILIPTGGLFLGPDDGGIVPGCLRASKEHALSHELLDRASVSSRFPQFQLEDGYVGFYESAAGILLVEPAMVAHTELVRCHGGRINGDETVLDWHASGDSVSVRT
;
A
#
# COMPACT_ATOMS: atom_id res chain seq x y z
N MET A 1 32.35 -18.25 4.50
CA MET A 1 31.46 -18.51 5.65
C MET A 1 30.05 -18.10 5.26
N ALA A 2 29.04 -18.94 5.52
CA ALA A 2 27.64 -18.58 5.31
C ALA A 2 27.29 -17.39 6.22
N LYS A 3 26.57 -16.41 5.68
CA LYS A 3 26.10 -15.26 6.47
C LYS A 3 24.79 -15.65 7.12
N THR A 4 24.62 -15.36 8.40
CA THR A 4 23.41 -15.66 9.15
C THR A 4 22.56 -14.40 9.34
N PHE A 5 21.28 -14.54 9.14
CA PHE A 5 20.26 -13.52 9.36
C PHE A 5 19.17 -14.07 10.28
N ASP A 6 18.42 -13.20 10.91
CA ASP A 6 17.28 -13.62 11.72
C ASP A 6 16.06 -13.85 10.81
N VAL A 7 15.95 -13.08 9.72
CA VAL A 7 14.88 -13.19 8.74
C VAL A 7 15.44 -13.01 7.31
N ILE A 8 15.00 -13.86 6.39
CA ILE A 8 15.21 -13.70 4.95
C ILE A 8 13.87 -13.47 4.28
N VAL A 9 13.74 -12.37 3.55
CA VAL A 9 12.55 -12.02 2.76
C VAL A 9 12.84 -12.25 1.29
N VAL A 10 12.10 -13.17 0.67
CA VAL A 10 12.23 -13.49 -0.75
C VAL A 10 11.20 -12.69 -1.55
N GLY A 11 11.70 -11.84 -2.44
CA GLY A 11 10.92 -10.86 -3.18
C GLY A 11 10.82 -9.53 -2.43
N VAL A 12 11.46 -8.48 -2.98
CA VAL A 12 11.50 -7.13 -2.39
C VAL A 12 10.67 -6.15 -3.24
N GLY A 13 9.46 -6.60 -3.60
CA GLY A 13 8.39 -5.71 -4.07
C GLY A 13 7.77 -4.95 -2.89
N THR A 14 6.61 -4.32 -3.09
CA THR A 14 5.97 -3.47 -2.06
C THR A 14 5.81 -4.18 -0.72
N MET A 15 5.33 -5.41 -0.72
CA MET A 15 5.09 -6.18 0.51
C MET A 15 6.41 -6.57 1.18
N GLY A 16 7.36 -7.09 0.40
CA GLY A 16 8.67 -7.50 0.93
C GLY A 16 9.51 -6.33 1.42
N ALA A 17 9.50 -5.19 0.73
CA ALA A 17 10.20 -3.99 1.15
C ALA A 17 9.64 -3.45 2.49
N ALA A 18 8.32 -3.42 2.64
CA ALA A 18 7.67 -3.03 3.88
C ALA A 18 8.00 -4.02 5.02
N ALA A 19 7.95 -5.33 4.75
CA ALA A 19 8.34 -6.35 5.73
C ALA A 19 9.80 -6.19 6.17
N CYS A 20 10.72 -5.99 5.23
CA CYS A 20 12.13 -5.74 5.54
C CYS A 20 12.30 -4.50 6.42
N TRP A 21 11.62 -3.39 6.11
CA TRP A 21 11.69 -2.17 6.91
C TRP A 21 11.19 -2.39 8.33
N HIS A 22 9.98 -2.95 8.49
CA HIS A 22 9.41 -3.18 9.81
C HIS A 22 10.26 -4.11 10.68
N LEU A 23 10.85 -5.15 10.10
CA LEU A 23 11.70 -6.09 10.82
C LEU A 23 13.06 -5.45 11.18
N SER A 24 13.71 -4.76 10.24
CA SER A 24 15.01 -4.13 10.50
C SER A 24 14.90 -3.03 11.55
N ARG A 25 13.85 -2.23 11.54
CA ARG A 25 13.59 -1.19 12.54
C ARG A 25 13.30 -1.75 13.95
N GLN A 26 12.89 -3.03 14.06
CA GLN A 26 12.77 -3.76 15.31
C GLN A 26 14.09 -4.40 15.77
N GLY A 27 15.18 -4.21 15.03
CA GLY A 27 16.51 -4.71 15.37
C GLY A 27 16.84 -6.11 14.85
N PHE A 28 15.97 -6.73 14.04
CA PHE A 28 16.29 -8.00 13.41
C PHE A 28 17.35 -7.82 12.31
N ARG A 29 18.26 -8.80 12.19
CA ARG A 29 19.18 -8.88 11.05
C ARG A 29 18.42 -9.40 9.83
N VAL A 30 18.02 -8.50 8.94
CA VAL A 30 17.16 -8.80 7.80
C VAL A 30 17.97 -8.87 6.51
N LEU A 31 17.69 -9.86 5.69
CA LEU A 31 18.12 -9.94 4.29
C LEU A 31 16.90 -9.99 3.39
N GLY A 32 16.73 -8.99 2.54
CA GLY A 32 15.82 -9.04 1.39
C GLY A 32 16.57 -9.52 0.16
N ILE A 33 15.99 -10.46 -0.59
CA ILE A 33 16.56 -10.97 -1.85
C ILE A 33 15.53 -10.78 -2.95
N ASP A 34 15.94 -10.20 -4.07
CA ASP A 34 15.11 -10.07 -5.26
C ASP A 34 15.92 -10.44 -6.52
N ARG A 35 15.25 -11.07 -7.47
CA ARG A 35 15.88 -11.44 -8.75
C ARG A 35 16.15 -10.26 -9.67
N TYR A 36 15.58 -9.09 -9.34
CA TYR A 36 15.78 -7.86 -10.09
C TYR A 36 16.47 -6.79 -9.21
N THR A 37 17.07 -5.81 -9.84
CA THR A 37 17.56 -4.61 -9.15
C THR A 37 16.41 -3.93 -8.40
N VAL A 38 16.58 -3.63 -7.10
CA VAL A 38 15.53 -3.02 -6.26
C VAL A 38 15.78 -1.52 -6.09
N PRO A 39 14.78 -0.67 -6.34
CA PRO A 39 13.41 -0.94 -6.79
C PRO A 39 13.33 -1.25 -8.30
N HIS A 40 12.29 -1.98 -8.70
CA HIS A 40 12.03 -2.34 -10.10
C HIS A 40 10.55 -2.20 -10.47
N GLY A 41 10.24 -2.16 -11.77
CA GLY A 41 8.88 -2.05 -12.31
C GLY A 41 8.18 -3.38 -12.65
N PHE A 42 8.68 -4.53 -12.19
CA PHE A 42 8.13 -5.85 -12.54
C PHE A 42 7.12 -6.43 -11.53
N GLY A 43 6.90 -5.72 -10.41
CA GLY A 43 5.97 -6.14 -9.38
C GLY A 43 4.59 -5.49 -9.52
N ALA A 44 3.66 -5.89 -8.64
CA ALA A 44 2.32 -5.30 -8.55
C ALA A 44 2.33 -3.79 -8.23
N HIS A 45 3.46 -3.27 -7.78
CA HIS A 45 3.68 -1.84 -7.53
C HIS A 45 4.08 -1.04 -8.78
N HIS A 46 4.15 -1.64 -9.96
CA HIS A 46 4.49 -0.92 -11.19
C HIS A 46 3.60 0.30 -11.44
N GLY A 47 4.19 1.41 -11.89
CA GLY A 47 3.52 2.68 -12.18
C GLY A 47 3.75 3.74 -11.11
N HIS A 48 3.26 4.96 -11.39
CA HIS A 48 3.58 6.15 -10.58
C HIS A 48 2.81 6.23 -9.27
N SER A 49 1.55 5.76 -9.26
CA SER A 49 0.68 5.95 -8.11
C SER A 49 -0.25 4.76 -7.85
N ARG A 50 -0.79 4.71 -6.63
CA ARG A 50 -1.91 3.85 -6.23
C ARG A 50 -2.90 4.66 -5.44
N MET A 51 -4.21 4.39 -5.66
CA MET A 51 -5.25 4.98 -4.82
C MET A 51 -5.16 4.39 -3.42
N ILE A 52 -5.33 5.26 -2.42
CA ILE A 52 -5.55 4.89 -1.03
C ILE A 52 -6.89 5.48 -0.56
N ARG A 53 -7.66 4.71 0.20
CA ARG A 53 -9.00 5.08 0.67
C ARG A 53 -9.35 4.31 1.94
N LEU A 54 -10.33 4.80 2.70
CA LEU A 54 -10.86 4.12 3.89
C LEU A 54 -12.16 3.38 3.61
N SER A 55 -13.03 3.97 2.79
CA SER A 55 -14.37 3.42 2.50
C SER A 55 -14.29 2.28 1.49
N TYR A 56 -13.87 1.11 1.96
CA TYR A 56 -13.81 -0.11 1.13
C TYR A 56 -15.22 -0.66 0.93
N PHE A 57 -15.65 -0.74 -0.33
CA PHE A 57 -16.97 -1.23 -0.70
C PHE A 57 -17.08 -2.76 -0.57
N GLU A 58 -15.97 -3.45 -0.62
CA GLU A 58 -15.90 -4.92 -0.58
C GLU A 58 -16.37 -5.45 0.77
N HIS A 59 -15.84 -4.92 1.87
CA HIS A 59 -16.27 -5.28 3.23
C HIS A 59 -15.79 -4.25 4.27
N PRO A 60 -16.64 -3.89 5.28
CA PRO A 60 -16.25 -2.96 6.36
C PRO A 60 -15.07 -3.42 7.20
N ASP A 61 -14.85 -4.73 7.36
CA ASP A 61 -13.73 -5.30 8.16
C ASP A 61 -12.34 -4.88 7.65
N TYR A 62 -12.24 -4.38 6.41
CA TYR A 62 -10.99 -3.80 5.93
C TYR A 62 -10.64 -2.46 6.57
N VAL A 63 -11.63 -1.70 7.06
CA VAL A 63 -11.42 -0.33 7.55
C VAL A 63 -10.39 -0.23 8.70
N PRO A 64 -10.39 -1.11 9.71
CA PRO A 64 -9.35 -1.08 10.74
C PRO A 64 -7.92 -1.26 10.17
N LEU A 65 -7.75 -2.16 9.19
CA LEU A 65 -6.48 -2.38 8.53
C LEU A 65 -6.07 -1.16 7.70
N LEU A 66 -7.02 -0.51 7.04
CA LEU A 66 -6.78 0.71 6.26
C LEU A 66 -6.39 1.88 7.15
N LYS A 67 -7.06 2.08 8.29
CA LYS A 67 -6.67 3.09 9.28
C LYS A 67 -5.23 2.85 9.76
N ARG A 68 -4.87 1.60 10.03
CA ARG A 68 -3.48 1.26 10.37
C ARG A 68 -2.52 1.52 9.21
N SER A 69 -2.92 1.23 7.97
CA SER A 69 -2.12 1.51 6.77
C SER A 69 -1.82 3.01 6.64
N TYR A 70 -2.81 3.89 6.81
CA TYR A 70 -2.58 5.35 6.80
C TYR A 70 -1.55 5.78 7.85
N ALA A 71 -1.66 5.25 9.07
CA ALA A 71 -0.69 5.55 10.12
C ALA A 71 0.73 5.10 9.71
N LEU A 72 0.87 3.91 9.13
CA LEU A 72 2.16 3.37 8.68
C LEU A 72 2.77 4.18 7.51
N TRP A 73 1.94 4.67 6.59
CA TRP A 73 2.42 5.53 5.51
C TRP A 73 2.93 6.87 6.05
N ASN A 74 2.25 7.46 7.04
CA ASN A 74 2.73 8.67 7.71
C ASN A 74 4.04 8.42 8.49
N GLU A 75 4.15 7.30 9.20
CA GLU A 75 5.39 6.90 9.87
C GLU A 75 6.56 6.80 8.86
N LEU A 76 6.32 6.20 7.70
CA LEU A 76 7.32 6.09 6.64
C LEU A 76 7.72 7.45 6.06
N GLU A 77 6.75 8.34 5.80
CA GLU A 77 7.02 9.72 5.34
C GLU A 77 7.90 10.48 6.33
N GLU A 78 7.55 10.40 7.62
CA GLU A 78 8.28 11.09 8.69
C GLU A 78 9.71 10.60 8.82
N GLU A 79 9.92 9.28 8.77
CA GLU A 79 11.22 8.68 8.93
C GLU A 79 12.11 8.90 7.69
N ALA A 80 11.54 8.72 6.49
CA ALA A 80 12.27 8.89 5.23
C ALA A 80 12.44 10.36 4.82
N LYS A 81 11.77 11.31 5.49
CA LYS A 81 11.71 12.73 5.08
C LYS A 81 11.31 12.91 3.62
N ARG A 82 10.35 12.09 3.18
CA ARG A 82 9.92 12.02 1.77
C ARG A 82 8.41 11.97 1.66
N LYS A 83 7.85 12.80 0.78
CA LYS A 83 6.41 12.80 0.52
C LYS A 83 6.01 11.55 -0.27
N ILE A 84 5.04 10.79 0.24
CA ILE A 84 4.54 9.54 -0.33
C ILE A 84 3.03 9.57 -0.48
N LEU A 85 2.31 10.03 0.55
CA LEU A 85 0.86 10.10 0.56
C LEU A 85 0.40 11.53 0.22
N ILE A 86 -0.42 11.65 -0.82
CA ILE A 86 -1.02 12.92 -1.24
C ILE A 86 -2.54 12.81 -1.09
N PRO A 87 -3.16 13.53 -0.14
CA PRO A 87 -4.60 13.55 0.02
C PRO A 87 -5.23 14.38 -1.12
N THR A 88 -5.83 13.69 -2.08
CA THR A 88 -6.51 14.33 -3.23
C THR A 88 -8.03 14.30 -3.10
N GLY A 89 -8.54 13.57 -2.12
CA GLY A 89 -9.88 13.06 -2.13
C GLY A 89 -10.05 11.89 -3.13
N GLY A 90 -11.17 11.19 -3.01
CA GLY A 90 -11.55 10.10 -3.92
C GLY A 90 -13.01 10.19 -4.25
N LEU A 91 -13.32 10.09 -5.54
CA LEU A 91 -14.69 10.06 -6.05
C LEU A 91 -14.98 8.66 -6.60
N PHE A 92 -16.05 8.05 -6.11
CA PHE A 92 -16.56 6.77 -6.56
C PHE A 92 -17.91 7.02 -7.23
N LEU A 93 -18.08 6.53 -8.44
CA LEU A 93 -19.29 6.70 -9.24
C LEU A 93 -19.91 5.34 -9.51
N GLY A 94 -21.20 5.26 -9.42
CA GLY A 94 -21.93 4.02 -9.73
C GLY A 94 -23.43 4.16 -9.53
N PRO A 95 -24.19 3.13 -9.93
CA PRO A 95 -25.62 3.06 -9.64
C PRO A 95 -25.90 3.15 -8.14
N ASP A 96 -26.98 3.80 -7.76
CA ASP A 96 -27.38 3.96 -6.36
C ASP A 96 -27.77 2.63 -5.69
N ASP A 97 -28.20 1.64 -6.46
CA ASP A 97 -28.48 0.25 -6.07
C ASP A 97 -27.35 -0.75 -6.39
N GLY A 98 -26.20 -0.24 -6.87
CA GLY A 98 -25.04 -1.06 -7.25
C GLY A 98 -24.21 -1.57 -6.04
N GLY A 99 -23.06 -2.17 -6.35
CA GLY A 99 -22.16 -2.71 -5.30
C GLY A 99 -21.25 -1.67 -4.67
N ILE A 100 -20.78 -0.68 -5.44
CA ILE A 100 -19.71 0.23 -5.02
C ILE A 100 -20.22 1.27 -4.01
N VAL A 101 -21.14 2.14 -4.42
CA VAL A 101 -21.61 3.25 -3.57
C VAL A 101 -22.30 2.74 -2.30
N PRO A 102 -23.26 1.80 -2.36
CA PRO A 102 -23.84 1.20 -1.16
C PRO A 102 -22.81 0.51 -0.26
N GLY A 103 -21.78 -0.14 -0.82
CA GLY A 103 -20.69 -0.74 -0.06
C GLY A 103 -19.85 0.30 0.69
N CYS A 104 -19.46 1.40 0.01
CA CYS A 104 -18.78 2.52 0.64
C CYS A 104 -19.61 3.15 1.77
N LEU A 105 -20.91 3.34 1.55
CA LEU A 105 -21.83 3.88 2.56
C LEU A 105 -21.92 2.96 3.78
N ARG A 106 -22.01 1.64 3.58
CA ARG A 106 -22.03 0.66 4.67
C ARG A 106 -20.75 0.74 5.50
N ALA A 107 -19.57 0.71 4.86
CA ALA A 107 -18.29 0.82 5.54
C ALA A 107 -18.16 2.15 6.29
N SER A 108 -18.61 3.25 5.69
CA SER A 108 -18.56 4.57 6.29
C SER A 108 -19.48 4.71 7.50
N LYS A 109 -20.68 4.15 7.43
CA LYS A 109 -21.64 4.16 8.55
C LYS A 109 -21.12 3.33 9.72
N GLU A 110 -20.59 2.14 9.46
CA GLU A 110 -20.10 1.23 10.52
C GLU A 110 -18.87 1.80 11.24
N HIS A 111 -17.98 2.46 10.51
CA HIS A 111 -16.72 2.97 11.06
C HIS A 111 -16.67 4.49 11.26
N ALA A 112 -17.82 5.18 11.15
CA ALA A 112 -17.96 6.63 11.29
C ALA A 112 -16.97 7.41 10.39
N LEU A 113 -16.85 7.01 9.11
CA LEU A 113 -15.98 7.70 8.15
C LEU A 113 -16.69 8.91 7.54
N SER A 114 -15.98 10.03 7.45
CA SER A 114 -16.48 11.23 6.80
C SER A 114 -16.61 11.03 5.30
N HIS A 115 -17.76 11.34 4.75
CA HIS A 115 -18.06 11.21 3.33
C HIS A 115 -19.16 12.15 2.89
N GLU A 116 -19.32 12.32 1.59
CA GLU A 116 -20.42 13.03 0.96
C GLU A 116 -21.08 12.14 -0.09
N LEU A 117 -22.40 12.06 -0.07
CA LEU A 117 -23.17 11.46 -1.17
C LEU A 117 -23.58 12.58 -2.12
N LEU A 118 -23.22 12.45 -3.39
CA LEU A 118 -23.41 13.47 -4.40
C LEU A 118 -24.42 12.98 -5.44
N ASP A 119 -25.44 13.77 -5.68
CA ASP A 119 -26.33 13.56 -6.81
C ASP A 119 -25.66 13.96 -8.14
N ARG A 120 -26.32 13.67 -9.23
CA ARG A 120 -25.83 13.96 -10.60
C ARG A 120 -25.47 15.45 -10.77
N ALA A 121 -26.30 16.36 -10.25
CA ALA A 121 -26.08 17.80 -10.39
C ALA A 121 -24.83 18.25 -9.63
N SER A 122 -24.64 17.72 -8.42
CA SER A 122 -23.49 17.97 -7.58
C SER A 122 -22.19 17.44 -8.20
N VAL A 123 -22.24 16.24 -8.78
CA VAL A 123 -21.08 15.67 -9.51
C VAL A 123 -20.75 16.52 -10.72
N SER A 124 -21.74 16.86 -11.56
CA SER A 124 -21.50 17.70 -12.75
C SER A 124 -20.93 19.08 -12.41
N SER A 125 -21.36 19.65 -11.30
CA SER A 125 -20.86 20.96 -10.84
C SER A 125 -19.43 20.92 -10.30
N ARG A 126 -19.12 19.92 -9.46
CA ARG A 126 -17.81 19.80 -8.79
C ARG A 126 -16.75 19.11 -9.64
N PHE A 127 -17.18 18.19 -10.50
CA PHE A 127 -16.33 17.34 -11.32
C PHE A 127 -16.83 17.33 -12.77
N PRO A 128 -16.76 18.44 -13.49
CA PRO A 128 -17.38 18.60 -14.81
C PRO A 128 -16.85 17.66 -15.89
N GLN A 129 -15.70 17.02 -15.64
CA GLN A 129 -15.12 16.00 -16.52
C GLN A 129 -15.90 14.68 -16.53
N PHE A 130 -16.80 14.46 -15.54
CA PHE A 130 -17.63 13.26 -15.46
C PHE A 130 -19.08 13.57 -15.80
N GLN A 131 -19.65 12.75 -16.67
CA GLN A 131 -21.09 12.78 -17.00
C GLN A 131 -21.71 11.50 -16.47
N LEU A 132 -22.67 11.63 -15.54
CA LEU A 132 -23.36 10.49 -14.96
C LEU A 132 -24.58 10.12 -15.79
N GLU A 133 -24.84 8.82 -15.93
CA GLU A 133 -26.11 8.27 -16.41
C GLU A 133 -27.20 8.43 -15.36
N ASP A 134 -28.45 8.21 -15.79
CA ASP A 134 -29.60 8.21 -14.87
C ASP A 134 -29.46 7.06 -13.85
N GLY A 135 -29.80 7.31 -12.59
CA GLY A 135 -29.63 6.35 -11.50
C GLY A 135 -28.20 6.24 -10.94
N TYR A 136 -27.22 6.98 -11.50
CA TYR A 136 -25.87 7.03 -10.95
C TYR A 136 -25.72 8.14 -9.91
N VAL A 137 -24.97 7.85 -8.89
CA VAL A 137 -24.60 8.78 -7.80
C VAL A 137 -23.11 8.79 -7.57
N GLY A 138 -22.62 9.81 -6.87
CA GLY A 138 -21.23 9.94 -6.46
C GLY A 138 -21.07 9.77 -4.94
N PHE A 139 -20.08 9.01 -4.54
CA PHE A 139 -19.60 8.95 -3.17
C PHE A 139 -18.22 9.61 -3.13
N TYR A 140 -18.06 10.66 -2.32
CA TYR A 140 -16.82 11.38 -2.18
C TYR A 140 -16.24 11.20 -0.76
N GLU A 141 -14.99 10.80 -0.69
CA GLU A 141 -14.21 10.63 0.54
C GLU A 141 -13.02 11.59 0.52
N SER A 142 -13.03 12.60 1.38
CA SER A 142 -11.94 13.59 1.45
C SER A 142 -10.62 13.02 1.96
N ALA A 143 -10.67 11.95 2.77
CA ALA A 143 -9.50 11.27 3.30
C ALA A 143 -8.78 10.38 2.26
N ALA A 144 -9.44 10.05 1.14
CA ALA A 144 -8.82 9.30 0.07
C ALA A 144 -7.71 10.11 -0.63
N GLY A 145 -6.83 9.42 -1.31
CA GLY A 145 -5.73 10.06 -2.00
C GLY A 145 -4.93 9.10 -2.87
N ILE A 146 -3.70 9.48 -3.15
CA ILE A 146 -2.75 8.67 -3.88
C ILE A 146 -1.46 8.45 -3.09
N LEU A 147 -0.88 7.28 -3.28
CA LEU A 147 0.46 6.95 -2.84
C LEU A 147 1.41 7.04 -4.03
N LEU A 148 2.52 7.73 -3.88
CA LEU A 148 3.61 7.78 -4.85
C LEU A 148 4.44 6.51 -4.70
N VAL A 149 4.32 5.61 -5.66
CA VAL A 149 4.84 4.24 -5.54
C VAL A 149 6.36 4.20 -5.53
N GLU A 150 7.01 4.86 -6.51
CA GLU A 150 8.48 4.88 -6.60
C GLU A 150 9.12 5.52 -5.36
N PRO A 151 8.68 6.72 -4.89
CA PRO A 151 9.14 7.28 -3.64
C PRO A 151 8.96 6.37 -2.43
N ALA A 152 7.84 5.63 -2.36
CA ALA A 152 7.59 4.67 -1.29
C ALA A 152 8.58 3.50 -1.29
N MET A 153 8.84 2.93 -2.47
CA MET A 153 9.79 1.83 -2.62
C MET A 153 11.22 2.26 -2.27
N VAL A 154 11.64 3.43 -2.73
CA VAL A 154 12.95 3.99 -2.39
C VAL A 154 13.05 4.24 -0.89
N ALA A 155 12.03 4.83 -0.26
CA ALA A 155 12.00 5.08 1.18
C ALA A 155 12.17 3.79 1.99
N HIS A 156 11.38 2.75 1.70
CA HIS A 156 11.50 1.47 2.37
C HIS A 156 12.93 0.90 2.26
N THR A 157 13.48 0.86 1.05
CA THR A 157 14.79 0.24 0.81
C THR A 157 15.96 1.03 1.43
N GLU A 158 15.89 2.35 1.43
CA GLU A 158 16.87 3.20 2.11
C GLU A 158 16.82 2.99 3.63
N LEU A 159 15.62 3.01 4.21
CA LEU A 159 15.44 2.83 5.65
C LEU A 159 15.85 1.42 6.13
N VAL A 160 15.60 0.37 5.34
CA VAL A 160 16.14 -0.97 5.64
C VAL A 160 17.65 -0.91 5.84
N ARG A 161 18.37 -0.21 4.95
CA ARG A 161 19.83 -0.08 5.04
C ARG A 161 20.24 0.78 6.25
N CYS A 162 19.51 1.87 6.53
CA CYS A 162 19.76 2.71 7.70
C CYS A 162 19.62 1.93 9.02
N HIS A 163 18.70 0.97 9.09
CA HIS A 163 18.51 0.09 10.24
C HIS A 163 19.41 -1.16 10.23
N GLY A 164 20.43 -1.21 9.35
CA GLY A 164 21.40 -2.31 9.30
C GLY A 164 20.93 -3.57 8.56
N GLY A 165 19.73 -3.55 7.97
CA GLY A 165 19.25 -4.59 7.07
C GLY A 165 19.98 -4.56 5.73
N ARG A 166 19.86 -5.63 4.98
CA ARG A 166 20.45 -5.78 3.64
C ARG A 166 19.40 -6.08 2.61
N ILE A 167 19.58 -5.54 1.41
CA ILE A 167 18.80 -5.88 0.22
C ILE A 167 19.78 -6.22 -0.89
N ASN A 168 19.68 -7.45 -1.37
CA ASN A 168 20.37 -7.95 -2.52
C ASN A 168 19.40 -8.00 -3.70
N GLY A 169 19.62 -7.15 -4.69
CA GLY A 169 18.97 -7.25 -6.01
C GLY A 169 19.82 -8.08 -6.96
N ASP A 170 19.25 -8.43 -8.10
CA ASP A 170 19.87 -9.26 -9.15
C ASP A 170 20.34 -10.63 -8.62
N GLU A 171 19.66 -11.14 -7.60
CA GLU A 171 19.97 -12.41 -6.93
C GLU A 171 18.72 -13.30 -6.91
N THR A 172 18.76 -14.39 -7.66
CA THR A 172 17.64 -15.32 -7.77
C THR A 172 17.73 -16.40 -6.71
N VAL A 173 16.68 -16.54 -5.90
CA VAL A 173 16.53 -17.68 -5.00
C VAL A 173 16.17 -18.91 -5.84
N LEU A 174 17.03 -19.92 -5.79
CA LEU A 174 16.89 -21.18 -6.54
C LEU A 174 16.15 -22.22 -5.72
N ASP A 175 16.43 -22.26 -4.41
CA ASP A 175 15.88 -23.29 -3.51
C ASP A 175 15.98 -22.85 -2.05
N TRP A 176 15.21 -23.48 -1.17
CA TRP A 176 15.32 -23.32 0.27
C TRP A 176 15.08 -24.64 0.98
N HIS A 177 15.72 -24.83 2.12
CA HIS A 177 15.61 -26.03 2.92
C HIS A 177 15.50 -25.69 4.41
N ALA A 178 14.47 -26.23 5.07
CA ALA A 178 14.31 -26.12 6.52
C ALA A 178 14.99 -27.30 7.23
N SER A 179 15.78 -27.01 8.26
CA SER A 179 16.47 -28.01 9.06
C SER A 179 16.46 -27.58 10.55
N GLY A 180 15.70 -28.29 11.37
CA GLY A 180 15.47 -27.91 12.77
C GLY A 180 14.92 -26.50 12.88
N ASP A 181 15.60 -25.64 13.63
CA ASP A 181 15.19 -24.25 13.88
C ASP A 181 15.77 -23.25 12.87
N SER A 182 16.32 -23.73 11.76
CA SER A 182 16.94 -22.87 10.76
C SER A 182 16.43 -23.15 9.34
N VAL A 183 16.57 -22.13 8.48
CA VAL A 183 16.28 -22.23 7.05
C VAL A 183 17.53 -21.81 6.28
N SER A 184 17.96 -22.64 5.34
CA SER A 184 18.98 -22.28 4.36
C SER A 184 18.35 -21.89 3.04
N VAL A 185 18.87 -20.82 2.43
CA VAL A 185 18.44 -20.33 1.12
C VAL A 185 19.64 -20.38 0.18
N ARG A 186 19.44 -20.97 -1.00
CA ARG A 186 20.44 -21.05 -2.05
C ARG A 186 20.06 -20.08 -3.19
N THR A 187 21.01 -19.27 -3.59
CA THR A 187 20.92 -18.28 -4.67
C THR A 187 21.88 -18.60 -5.79
#